data_69fbf4e4e18e0ec8aac3984bd1aedb16
#
_entry.id   69fbf4e4e18e0ec8aac3984bd1aedb16
#
_cell.length_a   1.000
_cell.length_b   1.000
_cell.length_c   1.000
_cell.angle_alpha   90.00
_cell.angle_beta   90.00
_cell.angle_gamma   90.00
#
_symmetry.space_group_name_H-M   'P 1'
#
loop_
_entity.id
_entity.type
_entity.pdbx_description
1 polymer ?
#
loop_
_entity_poly.entity_id
_entity_poly.type
_entity_poly.pdbx_seq_one_letter_code
_entity_poly.pdbx_strand_id
1 'polypeptide(L)'
;MKNIVVLISGNGSNLQAIIDACKQKKINGTIRAVFSNKADAFGLERAREANIPAHALEASQFAGREAFDRELVQEIDAYAPDVVVLAGYMRILSPAFVEHFAGRLLNIHPSLLPKYPGLHTHRQVLENGDEEHGTSVHFVTDELDGGPVILQAKVPVFDGDSEEDVTERVQTQEHAIYPLVVGWFVDGRLEMRDGAAWLDGVKLPPQGYAAEE
;
A
#
# COMPACT_ATOMS: atom_id res chain seq x y z
N MET A 1 18.83 -5.26 9.50
CA MET A 1 17.83 -5.38 8.44
C MET A 1 16.50 -4.86 8.97
N LYS A 2 15.80 -4.05 8.19
CA LYS A 2 14.55 -3.41 8.63
C LYS A 2 13.39 -4.38 8.67
N ASN A 3 12.47 -4.15 9.60
CA ASN A 3 11.28 -4.98 9.80
C ASN A 3 10.09 -4.40 9.05
N ILE A 4 9.42 -5.22 8.26
CA ILE A 4 8.26 -4.87 7.48
C ILE A 4 7.06 -5.68 7.98
N VAL A 5 5.91 -5.02 8.15
CA VAL A 5 4.63 -5.68 8.40
C VAL A 5 3.67 -5.28 7.29
N VAL A 6 2.94 -6.23 6.72
CA VAL A 6 2.03 -5.99 5.61
C VAL A 6 0.60 -6.31 6.00
N LEU A 7 -0.33 -5.41 5.66
CA LEU A 7 -1.77 -5.59 5.87
C LEU A 7 -2.47 -5.83 4.53
N ILE A 8 -3.31 -6.84 4.47
CA ILE A 8 -4.03 -7.26 3.26
C ILE A 8 -5.50 -7.55 3.56
N SER A 9 -6.31 -7.63 2.51
CA SER A 9 -7.72 -8.09 2.61
C SER A 9 -8.07 -9.18 1.60
N GLY A 10 -7.26 -9.42 0.58
CA GLY A 10 -7.63 -10.31 -0.52
C GLY A 10 -6.51 -11.14 -1.09
N ASN A 11 -6.34 -11.06 -2.41
CA ASN A 11 -5.44 -11.93 -3.16
C ASN A 11 -3.97 -11.81 -2.75
N GLY A 12 -3.50 -10.60 -2.41
CA GLY A 12 -2.12 -10.39 -1.96
C GLY A 12 -1.10 -10.36 -3.10
N SER A 13 -1.49 -9.97 -4.32
CA SER A 13 -0.53 -9.91 -5.43
C SER A 13 0.58 -8.88 -5.20
N ASN A 14 0.28 -7.74 -4.61
CA ASN A 14 1.30 -6.76 -4.20
C ASN A 14 2.17 -7.30 -3.07
N LEU A 15 1.58 -8.02 -2.11
CA LEU A 15 2.34 -8.71 -1.08
C LEU A 15 3.34 -9.69 -1.70
N GLN A 16 2.91 -10.47 -2.69
CA GLN A 16 3.81 -11.41 -3.37
C GLN A 16 4.98 -10.69 -4.03
N ALA A 17 4.73 -9.56 -4.68
CA ALA A 17 5.79 -8.76 -5.30
C ALA A 17 6.82 -8.28 -4.26
N ILE A 18 6.36 -7.88 -3.07
CA ILE A 18 7.24 -7.46 -1.96
C ILE A 18 8.01 -8.66 -1.39
N ILE A 19 7.34 -9.81 -1.21
CA ILE A 19 8.00 -11.05 -0.78
C ILE A 19 9.15 -11.40 -1.72
N ASP A 20 8.87 -11.39 -3.03
CA ASP A 20 9.87 -11.73 -4.05
C ASP A 20 11.03 -10.75 -4.06
N ALA A 21 10.75 -9.46 -3.91
CA ALA A 21 11.81 -8.43 -3.85
C ALA A 21 12.69 -8.58 -2.61
N CYS A 22 12.14 -8.97 -1.48
CA CYS A 22 12.93 -9.27 -0.28
C CYS A 22 13.81 -10.51 -0.49
N LYS A 23 13.27 -11.57 -1.09
CA LYS A 23 14.02 -12.79 -1.40
C LYS A 23 15.17 -12.53 -2.37
N GLN A 24 14.95 -11.65 -3.35
CA GLN A 24 15.94 -11.28 -4.35
C GLN A 24 16.93 -10.22 -3.84
N LYS A 25 16.80 -9.80 -2.58
CA LYS A 25 17.61 -8.77 -1.94
C LYS A 25 17.53 -7.41 -2.61
N LYS A 26 16.45 -7.14 -3.32
CA LYS A 26 16.12 -5.80 -3.87
C LYS A 26 15.60 -4.87 -2.78
N ILE A 27 15.01 -5.44 -1.73
CA ILE A 27 14.59 -4.74 -0.52
C ILE A 27 15.47 -5.26 0.63
N ASN A 28 16.15 -4.35 1.32
CA ASN A 28 16.98 -4.66 2.49
C ASN A 28 16.12 -4.74 3.76
N GLY A 29 15.09 -5.58 3.71
CA GLY A 29 14.14 -5.74 4.78
C GLY A 29 13.63 -7.17 4.88
N THR A 30 13.02 -7.46 6.03
CA THR A 30 12.38 -8.75 6.30
C THR A 30 10.91 -8.51 6.59
N ILE A 31 10.02 -9.22 5.89
CA ILE A 31 8.60 -9.22 6.24
C ILE A 31 8.43 -10.09 7.49
N ARG A 32 8.10 -9.45 8.61
CA ARG A 32 8.00 -10.11 9.90
C ARG A 32 6.65 -10.74 10.13
N ALA A 33 5.60 -10.16 9.56
CA ALA A 33 4.24 -10.66 9.68
C ALA A 33 3.34 -10.08 8.60
N VAL A 34 2.26 -10.81 8.31
CA VAL A 34 1.17 -10.38 7.44
C VAL A 34 -0.12 -10.49 8.24
N PHE A 35 -0.93 -9.44 8.21
CA PHE A 35 -2.24 -9.38 8.88
C PHE A 35 -3.34 -9.18 7.84
N SER A 36 -4.46 -9.86 8.03
CA SER A 36 -5.66 -9.66 7.22
C SER A 36 -6.88 -9.48 8.11
N ASN A 37 -7.83 -8.68 7.64
CA ASN A 37 -9.15 -8.57 8.27
C ASN A 37 -10.11 -9.69 7.81
N LYS A 38 -9.64 -10.59 6.94
CA LYS A 38 -10.41 -11.74 6.43
C LYS A 38 -9.58 -13.02 6.55
N ALA A 39 -10.10 -13.99 7.28
CA ALA A 39 -9.40 -15.26 7.50
C ALA A 39 -9.21 -16.07 6.21
N ASP A 40 -10.05 -15.85 5.21
CA ASP A 40 -10.02 -16.54 3.92
C ASP A 40 -9.20 -15.82 2.84
N ALA A 41 -8.52 -14.72 3.19
CA ALA A 41 -7.70 -13.98 2.23
C ALA A 41 -6.55 -14.86 1.69
N PHE A 42 -6.47 -14.98 0.37
CA PHE A 42 -5.43 -15.79 -0.28
C PHE A 42 -4.02 -15.30 0.04
N GLY A 43 -3.86 -14.00 0.25
CA GLY A 43 -2.56 -13.45 0.66
C GLY A 43 -1.99 -14.05 1.94
N LEU A 44 -2.84 -14.57 2.84
CA LEU A 44 -2.36 -15.29 4.03
C LEU A 44 -1.66 -16.61 3.64
N GLU A 45 -2.15 -17.31 2.61
CA GLU A 45 -1.48 -18.50 2.09
C GLU A 45 -0.13 -18.17 1.47
N ARG A 46 -0.02 -17.03 0.77
CA ARG A 46 1.26 -16.56 0.23
C ARG A 46 2.27 -16.34 1.34
N ALA A 47 1.84 -15.76 2.45
CA ALA A 47 2.70 -15.54 3.63
C ALA A 47 3.14 -16.89 4.23
N ARG A 48 2.22 -17.85 4.40
CA ARG A 48 2.52 -19.17 4.94
C ARG A 48 3.52 -19.92 4.07
N GLU A 49 3.34 -19.89 2.76
CA GLU A 49 4.26 -20.52 1.81
C GLU A 49 5.67 -19.90 1.86
N ALA A 50 5.75 -18.63 2.22
CA ALA A 50 7.03 -17.94 2.40
C ALA A 50 7.57 -18.03 3.83
N ASN A 51 6.95 -18.83 4.70
CA ASN A 51 7.30 -18.97 6.11
C ASN A 51 7.24 -17.68 6.91
N ILE A 52 6.26 -16.82 6.56
CA ILE A 52 6.00 -15.55 7.24
C ILE A 52 4.79 -15.75 8.16
N PRO A 53 4.85 -15.34 9.44
CA PRO A 53 3.68 -15.37 10.31
C PRO A 53 2.48 -14.67 9.68
N ALA A 54 1.35 -15.36 9.64
CA ALA A 54 0.12 -14.89 9.02
C ALA A 54 -1.01 -14.87 10.06
N HIS A 55 -1.65 -13.71 10.22
CA HIS A 55 -2.68 -13.50 11.24
C HIS A 55 -3.95 -12.95 10.61
N ALA A 56 -5.09 -13.43 11.10
CA ALA A 56 -6.39 -12.89 10.74
C ALA A 56 -7.06 -12.30 11.97
N LEU A 57 -7.49 -11.03 11.86
CA LEU A 57 -8.33 -10.37 12.85
C LEU A 57 -9.62 -9.96 12.16
N GLU A 58 -10.75 -10.50 12.60
CA GLU A 58 -12.05 -10.21 12.01
C GLU A 58 -12.84 -9.21 12.86
N ALA A 59 -13.49 -8.27 12.19
CA ALA A 59 -14.25 -7.20 12.85
C ALA A 59 -15.37 -7.73 13.75
N SER A 60 -15.95 -8.90 13.43
CA SER A 60 -17.00 -9.54 14.21
C SER A 60 -16.56 -9.92 15.64
N GLN A 61 -15.26 -9.99 15.89
CA GLN A 61 -14.69 -10.35 17.19
C GLN A 61 -14.52 -9.14 18.11
N PHE A 62 -14.82 -7.94 17.64
CA PHE A 62 -14.55 -6.69 18.35
C PHE A 62 -15.78 -5.79 18.46
N ALA A 63 -15.78 -4.91 19.45
CA ALA A 63 -16.88 -3.99 19.74
C ALA A 63 -16.79 -2.68 18.92
N GLY A 64 -16.27 -2.75 17.70
CA GLY A 64 -16.16 -1.60 16.78
C GLY A 64 -14.76 -1.38 16.26
N ARG A 65 -14.64 -0.37 15.37
CA ARG A 65 -13.37 -0.07 14.68
C ARG A 65 -12.23 0.26 15.62
N GLU A 66 -12.50 1.06 16.64
CA GLU A 66 -11.44 1.50 17.56
C GLU A 66 -10.88 0.34 18.39
N ALA A 67 -11.75 -0.56 18.87
CA ALA A 67 -11.31 -1.75 19.60
C ALA A 67 -10.53 -2.69 18.68
N PHE A 68 -11.00 -2.88 17.45
CA PHE A 68 -10.32 -3.68 16.43
C PHE A 68 -8.92 -3.12 16.15
N ASP A 69 -8.83 -1.83 15.84
CA ASP A 69 -7.55 -1.20 15.50
C ASP A 69 -6.58 -1.17 16.67
N ARG A 70 -7.10 -1.02 17.90
CA ARG A 70 -6.25 -1.06 19.10
C ARG A 70 -5.56 -2.41 19.27
N GLU A 71 -6.29 -3.50 19.07
CA GLU A 71 -5.73 -4.85 19.11
C GLU A 71 -4.74 -5.06 17.96
N LEU A 72 -5.10 -4.60 16.77
CA LEU A 72 -4.23 -4.70 15.59
C LEU A 72 -2.90 -3.98 15.82
N VAL A 73 -2.92 -2.78 16.40
CA VAL A 73 -1.72 -2.02 16.75
C VAL A 73 -0.83 -2.83 17.70
N GLN A 74 -1.43 -3.43 18.73
CA GLN A 74 -0.66 -4.22 19.71
C GLN A 74 0.02 -5.43 19.06
N GLU A 75 -0.70 -6.13 18.18
CA GLU A 75 -0.15 -7.30 17.50
C GLU A 75 0.92 -6.92 16.48
N ILE A 76 0.75 -5.81 15.77
CA ILE A 76 1.77 -5.28 14.85
C ILE A 76 3.02 -4.87 15.62
N ASP A 77 2.85 -4.12 16.72
CA ASP A 77 3.97 -3.62 17.52
C ASP A 77 4.83 -4.75 18.08
N ALA A 78 4.28 -5.93 18.32
CA ALA A 78 5.02 -7.10 18.77
C ALA A 78 6.13 -7.50 17.78
N TYR A 79 6.01 -7.13 16.52
CA TYR A 79 7.01 -7.37 15.47
C TYR A 79 8.00 -6.22 15.29
N ALA A 80 7.87 -5.14 16.06
CA ALA A 80 8.73 -3.95 16.00
C ALA A 80 8.93 -3.44 14.57
N PRO A 81 7.86 -3.05 13.84
CA PRO A 81 7.98 -2.67 12.44
C PRO A 81 8.70 -1.34 12.26
N ASP A 82 9.60 -1.29 11.29
CA ASP A 82 10.15 -0.03 10.78
C ASP A 82 9.20 0.61 9.77
N VAL A 83 8.40 -0.20 9.08
CA VAL A 83 7.38 0.24 8.14
C VAL A 83 6.19 -0.70 8.16
N VAL A 84 4.99 -0.14 8.03
CA VAL A 84 3.74 -0.86 7.84
C VAL A 84 3.22 -0.56 6.43
N VAL A 85 2.99 -1.61 5.67
CA VAL A 85 2.63 -1.54 4.26
C VAL A 85 1.19 -2.02 4.07
N LEU A 86 0.33 -1.17 3.54
CA LEU A 86 -1.03 -1.55 3.17
C LEU A 86 -1.00 -2.06 1.72
N ALA A 87 -1.35 -3.30 1.52
CA ALA A 87 -1.33 -3.94 0.20
C ALA A 87 -2.71 -4.52 -0.14
N GLY A 88 -3.63 -3.66 -0.52
CA GLY A 88 -5.02 -4.03 -0.76
C GLY A 88 -5.83 -4.23 0.52
N TYR A 89 -5.48 -3.51 1.57
CA TYR A 89 -6.23 -3.54 2.83
C TYR A 89 -7.50 -2.70 2.71
N MET A 90 -8.67 -3.32 2.86
CA MET A 90 -9.95 -2.71 2.49
C MET A 90 -10.68 -2.04 3.65
N ARG A 91 -10.12 -2.04 4.86
CA ARG A 91 -10.71 -1.33 5.99
C ARG A 91 -10.18 0.09 6.07
N ILE A 92 -11.06 1.04 6.43
CA ILE A 92 -10.63 2.40 6.76
C ILE A 92 -10.01 2.36 8.16
N LEU A 93 -8.78 2.83 8.27
CA LEU A 93 -8.05 2.85 9.54
C LEU A 93 -8.57 3.95 10.46
N SER A 94 -8.57 3.69 11.75
CA SER A 94 -8.92 4.70 12.74
C SER A 94 -7.85 5.81 12.79
N PRO A 95 -8.20 7.04 13.19
CA PRO A 95 -7.20 8.10 13.37
C PRO A 95 -6.08 7.72 14.33
N ALA A 96 -6.38 6.99 15.39
CA ALA A 96 -5.39 6.53 16.36
C ALA A 96 -4.38 5.58 15.74
N PHE A 97 -4.82 4.66 14.86
CA PHE A 97 -3.93 3.76 14.13
C PHE A 97 -2.98 4.54 13.21
N VAL A 98 -3.53 5.45 12.44
CA VAL A 98 -2.75 6.27 11.49
C VAL A 98 -1.72 7.13 12.25
N GLU A 99 -2.11 7.74 13.34
CA GLU A 99 -1.20 8.55 14.16
C GLU A 99 -0.06 7.72 14.76
N HIS A 100 -0.38 6.50 15.23
CA HIS A 100 0.61 5.61 15.84
C HIS A 100 1.73 5.24 14.85
N PHE A 101 1.39 5.02 13.59
CA PHE A 101 2.36 4.67 12.54
C PHE A 101 2.69 5.83 11.61
N ALA A 102 2.39 7.07 12.01
CA ALA A 102 2.65 8.25 11.17
C ALA A 102 4.10 8.31 10.71
N GLY A 103 4.28 8.58 9.42
CA GLY A 103 5.61 8.67 8.79
C GLY A 103 6.21 7.33 8.39
N ARG A 104 5.60 6.20 8.76
CA ARG A 104 6.06 4.85 8.39
C ARG A 104 4.91 3.94 7.97
N LEU A 105 3.87 4.53 7.40
CA LEU A 105 2.68 3.83 6.93
C LEU A 105 2.49 4.17 5.44
N LEU A 106 2.59 3.15 4.58
CA LEU A 106 2.51 3.27 3.12
C LEU A 106 1.28 2.57 2.58
N ASN A 107 0.72 3.11 1.49
CA ASN A 107 -0.38 2.50 0.75
C ASN A 107 -0.15 2.64 -0.75
N ILE A 108 -0.78 1.76 -1.51
CA ILE A 108 -0.89 1.89 -2.96
C ILE A 108 -2.38 2.00 -3.31
N HIS A 109 -2.71 2.98 -4.14
CA HIS A 109 -4.08 3.24 -4.56
C HIS A 109 -4.17 3.21 -6.10
N PRO A 110 -5.16 2.49 -6.66
CA PRO A 110 -5.20 2.26 -8.11
C PRO A 110 -5.82 3.44 -8.87
N SER A 111 -5.25 4.62 -8.73
CA SER A 111 -5.54 5.81 -9.51
C SER A 111 -4.36 6.77 -9.53
N LEU A 112 -4.41 7.75 -10.43
CA LEU A 112 -3.45 8.86 -10.45
C LEU A 112 -3.94 9.96 -9.50
N LEU A 113 -3.70 9.77 -8.20
CA LEU A 113 -4.13 10.72 -7.17
C LEU A 113 -3.66 12.14 -7.51
N PRO A 114 -4.49 13.17 -7.31
CA PRO A 114 -5.75 13.22 -6.54
C PRO A 114 -7.00 12.76 -7.29
N LYS A 115 -6.89 12.23 -8.52
CA LYS A 115 -8.04 11.68 -9.23
C LYS A 115 -8.54 10.41 -8.56
N TYR A 116 -9.84 10.24 -8.51
CA TYR A 116 -10.52 9.02 -8.09
C TYR A 116 -10.04 8.46 -6.75
N PRO A 117 -10.14 9.21 -5.65
CA PRO A 117 -9.99 8.60 -4.32
C PRO A 117 -11.14 7.62 -4.08
N GLY A 118 -10.93 6.65 -3.19
CA GLY A 118 -11.96 5.68 -2.83
C GLY A 118 -12.02 4.48 -3.78
N LEU A 119 -13.22 3.92 -3.96
CA LEU A 119 -13.44 2.63 -4.63
C LEU A 119 -13.77 2.78 -6.12
N HIS A 120 -13.67 1.65 -6.85
CA HIS A 120 -14.11 1.52 -8.25
C HIS A 120 -13.41 2.47 -9.24
N THR A 121 -12.12 2.70 -9.04
CA THR A 121 -11.34 3.65 -9.85
C THR A 121 -11.29 3.24 -11.33
N HIS A 122 -11.13 1.96 -11.62
CA HIS A 122 -11.05 1.45 -13.00
C HIS A 122 -12.36 1.68 -13.75
N ARG A 123 -13.49 1.45 -13.08
CA ARG A 123 -14.81 1.72 -13.64
C ARG A 123 -15.01 3.20 -13.92
N GLN A 124 -14.63 4.05 -12.97
CA GLN A 124 -14.75 5.50 -13.11
C GLN A 124 -13.95 6.04 -14.30
N VAL A 125 -12.74 5.54 -14.48
CA VAL A 125 -11.89 5.91 -15.62
C VAL A 125 -12.56 5.56 -16.94
N LEU A 126 -13.13 4.37 -17.05
CA LEU A 126 -13.83 3.93 -18.26
C LEU A 126 -15.11 4.72 -18.49
N GLU A 127 -15.92 4.96 -17.46
CA GLU A 127 -17.16 5.75 -17.56
C GLU A 127 -16.90 7.20 -17.97
N ASN A 128 -15.78 7.77 -17.53
CA ASN A 128 -15.40 9.15 -17.84
C ASN A 128 -14.64 9.28 -19.17
N GLY A 129 -14.32 8.18 -19.83
CA GLY A 129 -13.59 8.20 -21.09
C GLY A 129 -12.16 8.70 -20.98
N ASP A 130 -11.51 8.51 -19.85
CA ASP A 130 -10.12 8.93 -19.65
C ASP A 130 -9.18 8.13 -20.55
N GLU A 131 -8.17 8.79 -21.10
CA GLU A 131 -7.15 8.17 -21.94
C GLU A 131 -5.96 7.64 -21.15
N GLU A 132 -5.80 8.07 -19.90
CA GLU A 132 -4.77 7.63 -18.98
C GLU A 132 -5.40 7.21 -17.65
N HIS A 133 -4.75 6.24 -17.02
CA HIS A 133 -5.05 5.78 -15.68
C HIS A 133 -3.75 5.41 -15.01
N GLY A 134 -3.79 4.86 -13.82
CA GLY A 134 -2.57 4.40 -13.18
C GLY A 134 -2.76 4.10 -11.71
N THR A 135 -1.66 4.20 -10.99
CA THR A 135 -1.59 3.88 -9.59
C THR A 135 -0.62 4.81 -8.87
N SER A 136 -0.87 5.03 -7.58
CA SER A 136 -0.07 5.92 -6.74
C SER A 136 0.35 5.21 -5.46
N VAL A 137 1.64 5.29 -5.13
CA VAL A 137 2.15 4.93 -3.81
C VAL A 137 2.25 6.22 -2.99
N HIS A 138 1.72 6.20 -1.78
CA HIS A 138 1.68 7.39 -0.93
C HIS A 138 1.87 7.04 0.55
N PHE A 139 2.27 8.03 1.33
CA PHE A 139 2.17 7.93 2.79
C PHE A 139 0.71 8.04 3.21
N VAL A 140 0.34 7.30 4.23
CA VAL A 140 -1.01 7.34 4.78
C VAL A 140 -1.08 8.39 5.89
N THR A 141 -2.11 9.25 5.78
CA THR A 141 -2.47 10.24 6.78
C THR A 141 -3.93 10.02 7.18
N ASP A 142 -4.46 10.87 8.05
CA ASP A 142 -5.87 10.81 8.47
C ASP A 142 -6.85 11.18 7.36
N GLU A 143 -6.36 11.78 6.27
CA GLU A 143 -7.17 12.07 5.08
C GLU A 143 -7.17 10.85 4.15
N LEU A 144 -8.34 10.32 3.83
CA LEU A 144 -8.47 9.16 2.94
C LEU A 144 -7.85 9.43 1.57
N ASP A 145 -6.88 8.61 1.18
CA ASP A 145 -6.13 8.72 -0.07
C ASP A 145 -5.55 10.13 -0.31
N GLY A 146 -5.37 10.90 0.77
CA GLY A 146 -4.92 12.30 0.72
C GLY A 146 -3.50 12.54 1.18
N GLY A 147 -2.78 11.51 1.60
CA GLY A 147 -1.39 11.65 2.04
C GLY A 147 -0.42 11.94 0.91
N PRO A 148 0.82 12.37 1.23
CA PRO A 148 1.80 12.73 0.21
C PRO A 148 2.11 11.60 -0.76
N VAL A 149 1.99 11.87 -2.06
CA VAL A 149 2.28 10.91 -3.13
C VAL A 149 3.80 10.79 -3.28
N ILE A 150 4.28 9.56 -3.39
CA ILE A 150 5.70 9.23 -3.51
C ILE A 150 6.08 8.92 -4.95
N LEU A 151 5.28 8.09 -5.60
CA LEU A 151 5.54 7.63 -6.96
C LEU A 151 4.23 7.22 -7.63
N GLN A 152 4.07 7.59 -8.89
CA GLN A 152 2.94 7.17 -9.71
C GLN A 152 3.44 6.39 -10.93
N ALA A 153 2.62 5.46 -11.41
CA ALA A 153 2.82 4.82 -12.71
C ALA A 153 1.58 5.05 -13.56
N LYS A 154 1.78 5.49 -14.80
CA LYS A 154 0.72 5.76 -15.76
C LYS A 154 0.57 4.59 -16.71
N VAL A 155 -0.68 4.28 -17.09
CA VAL A 155 -1.00 3.31 -18.12
C VAL A 155 -1.98 3.92 -19.11
N PRO A 156 -1.92 3.53 -20.40
CA PRO A 156 -2.91 3.98 -21.37
C PRO A 156 -4.25 3.27 -21.15
N VAL A 157 -5.33 3.93 -21.53
CA VAL A 157 -6.68 3.35 -21.61
C VAL A 157 -7.10 3.41 -23.08
N PHE A 158 -7.41 2.25 -23.66
CA PHE A 158 -7.77 2.15 -25.07
C PHE A 158 -9.28 2.01 -25.25
N ASP A 159 -9.77 2.45 -26.41
CA ASP A 159 -11.15 2.22 -26.80
C ASP A 159 -11.45 0.71 -26.80
N GLY A 160 -12.56 0.35 -26.18
CA GLY A 160 -12.94 -1.06 -26.08
C GLY A 160 -12.32 -1.83 -24.91
N ASP A 161 -11.47 -1.20 -24.09
CA ASP A 161 -10.96 -1.83 -22.87
C ASP A 161 -12.11 -2.20 -21.92
N SER A 162 -12.05 -3.41 -21.38
CA SER A 162 -12.89 -3.81 -20.26
C SER A 162 -12.28 -3.31 -18.95
N GLU A 163 -13.08 -3.33 -17.89
CA GLU A 163 -12.58 -3.05 -16.52
C GLU A 163 -11.44 -4.00 -16.16
N GLU A 164 -11.55 -5.28 -16.54
CA GLU A 164 -10.52 -6.30 -16.30
C GLU A 164 -9.21 -5.96 -17.04
N ASP A 165 -9.29 -5.53 -18.30
CA ASP A 165 -8.11 -5.13 -19.07
C ASP A 165 -7.34 -4.02 -18.39
N VAL A 166 -8.05 -3.00 -17.91
CA VAL A 166 -7.46 -1.84 -17.24
C VAL A 166 -6.89 -2.26 -15.89
N THR A 167 -7.62 -3.05 -15.11
CA THR A 167 -7.18 -3.56 -13.81
C THR A 167 -5.85 -4.31 -13.93
N GLU A 168 -5.75 -5.23 -14.87
CA GLU A 168 -4.55 -6.05 -15.10
C GLU A 168 -3.35 -5.18 -15.48
N ARG A 169 -3.58 -4.20 -16.35
CA ARG A 169 -2.53 -3.26 -16.78
C ARG A 169 -2.00 -2.41 -15.62
N VAL A 170 -2.90 -1.93 -14.77
CA VAL A 170 -2.53 -1.16 -13.57
C VAL A 170 -1.80 -2.05 -12.56
N GLN A 171 -2.28 -3.26 -12.30
CA GLN A 171 -1.64 -4.17 -11.35
C GLN A 171 -0.21 -4.54 -11.75
N THR A 172 0.07 -4.68 -13.03
CA THR A 172 1.43 -4.93 -13.51
C THR A 172 2.38 -3.80 -13.08
N GLN A 173 1.91 -2.54 -13.16
CA GLN A 173 2.70 -1.40 -12.70
C GLN A 173 2.83 -1.37 -11.18
N GLU A 174 1.79 -1.73 -10.46
CA GLU A 174 1.83 -1.77 -8.99
C GLU A 174 2.91 -2.73 -8.50
N HIS A 175 3.02 -3.89 -9.12
CA HIS A 175 4.03 -4.90 -8.77
C HIS A 175 5.46 -4.42 -9.04
N ALA A 176 5.64 -3.45 -9.92
CA ALA A 176 6.94 -2.84 -10.20
C ALA A 176 7.27 -1.71 -9.23
N ILE A 177 6.33 -0.79 -8.98
CA ILE A 177 6.62 0.42 -8.21
C ILE A 177 6.50 0.26 -6.71
N TYR A 178 5.64 -0.63 -6.22
CA TYR A 178 5.47 -0.75 -4.77
C TYR A 178 6.71 -1.34 -4.09
N PRO A 179 7.29 -2.44 -4.58
CA PRO A 179 8.57 -2.93 -4.02
C PRO A 179 9.69 -1.90 -4.09
N LEU A 180 9.74 -1.10 -5.16
CA LEU A 180 10.74 -0.05 -5.33
C LEU A 180 10.62 1.00 -4.20
N VAL A 181 9.41 1.49 -3.94
CA VAL A 181 9.17 2.49 -2.90
C VAL A 181 9.45 1.92 -1.50
N VAL A 182 9.02 0.69 -1.23
CA VAL A 182 9.32 0.03 0.05
C VAL A 182 10.85 -0.06 0.23
N GLY A 183 11.57 -0.39 -0.81
CA GLY A 183 13.04 -0.41 -0.81
C GLY A 183 13.64 0.95 -0.47
N TRP A 184 13.15 2.03 -1.06
CA TRP A 184 13.60 3.39 -0.72
C TRP A 184 13.40 3.71 0.75
N PHE A 185 12.25 3.30 1.30
CA PHE A 185 11.93 3.57 2.71
C PHE A 185 12.87 2.81 3.65
N VAL A 186 13.06 1.52 3.43
CA VAL A 186 13.91 0.71 4.32
C VAL A 186 15.39 1.08 4.21
N ASP A 187 15.81 1.65 3.07
CA ASP A 187 17.17 2.17 2.89
C ASP A 187 17.36 3.56 3.52
N GLY A 188 16.33 4.13 4.13
CA GLY A 188 16.41 5.44 4.77
C GLY A 188 16.41 6.62 3.80
N ARG A 189 16.08 6.39 2.53
CA ARG A 189 16.08 7.41 1.47
C ARG A 189 14.78 8.21 1.41
N LEU A 190 13.69 7.60 1.88
CA LEU A 190 12.33 8.16 1.80
C LEU A 190 11.85 8.52 3.19
N GLU A 191 11.32 9.73 3.35
CA GLU A 191 10.71 10.16 4.61
C GLU A 191 9.51 11.08 4.38
N MET A 192 8.61 11.12 5.35
CA MET A 192 7.56 12.13 5.40
C MET A 192 7.99 13.21 6.39
N ARG A 193 8.01 14.45 5.94
CA ARG A 193 8.41 15.60 6.75
C ARG A 193 7.57 16.81 6.39
N ASP A 194 6.99 17.46 7.40
CA ASP A 194 6.16 18.64 7.21
C ASP A 194 5.01 18.44 6.21
N GLY A 195 4.38 17.26 6.26
CA GLY A 195 3.26 16.92 5.40
C GLY A 195 3.62 16.64 3.95
N ALA A 196 4.89 16.43 3.64
CA ALA A 196 5.37 16.14 2.28
C ALA A 196 6.26 14.91 2.25
N ALA A 197 6.38 14.29 1.06
CA ALA A 197 7.32 13.21 0.83
C ALA A 197 8.67 13.78 0.38
N TRP A 198 9.74 13.22 0.93
CA TRP A 198 11.11 13.61 0.63
C TRP A 198 11.91 12.37 0.23
N LEU A 199 12.64 12.46 -0.86
CA LEU A 199 13.51 11.38 -1.34
C LEU A 199 14.94 11.91 -1.46
N ASP A 200 15.88 11.22 -0.80
CA ASP A 200 17.28 11.61 -0.76
C ASP A 200 17.49 13.08 -0.33
N GLY A 201 16.66 13.54 0.61
CA GLY A 201 16.72 14.89 1.13
C GLY A 201 16.09 15.97 0.25
N VAL A 202 15.42 15.58 -0.83
CA VAL A 202 14.75 16.50 -1.76
C VAL A 202 13.23 16.34 -1.64
N LYS A 203 12.52 17.45 -1.44
CA LYS A 203 11.07 17.44 -1.42
C LYS A 203 10.51 17.06 -2.78
N LEU A 204 9.61 16.08 -2.80
CA LEU A 204 8.98 15.64 -4.04
C LEU A 204 7.86 16.57 -4.48
N PRO A 205 7.60 16.67 -5.80
CA PRO A 205 6.41 17.36 -6.30
C PRO A 205 5.11 16.72 -5.76
N PRO A 206 3.96 17.42 -5.87
CA PRO A 206 2.69 16.90 -5.35
C PRO A 206 2.30 15.52 -5.88
N GLN A 207 2.69 15.17 -7.10
CA GLN A 207 2.41 13.87 -7.71
C GLN A 207 3.57 12.88 -7.62
N GLY A 208 4.60 13.21 -6.84
CA GLY A 208 5.69 12.28 -6.52
C GLY A 208 6.92 12.41 -7.40
N TYR A 209 7.80 11.42 -7.25
CA TYR A 209 9.10 11.38 -7.94
C TYR A 209 8.94 11.39 -9.46
N ALA A 210 9.76 12.20 -10.13
CA ALA A 210 9.80 12.35 -11.59
C ALA A 210 8.49 12.87 -12.22
N ALA A 211 7.55 13.42 -11.41
CA ALA A 211 6.38 14.09 -11.95
C ALA A 211 6.78 15.42 -12.58
N GLU A 212 6.11 15.78 -13.66
CA GLU A 212 6.25 17.10 -14.27
C GLU A 212 5.69 18.17 -13.32
N GLU A 213 6.40 19.28 -13.24
CA GLU A 213 5.97 20.43 -12.44
C GLU A 213 4.84 21.22 -13.11
#